data_f34513857356a2f5fcc51d3eda29159a
#
_entry.id   f34513857356a2f5fcc51d3eda29159a
#
_cell.length_a   1.000
_cell.length_b   1.000
_cell.length_c   1.000
_cell.angle_alpha   90.00
_cell.angle_beta   90.00
_cell.angle_gamma   90.00
#
_symmetry.space_group_name_H-M   'P 1'
#
loop_
_entity.id
_entity.type
_entity.pdbx_description
1 polymer ?
#
loop_
_entity_poly.entity_id
_entity_poly.type
_entity_poly.pdbx_seq_one_letter_code
_entity_poly.pdbx_strand_id
1 'polypeptide(L)'
;MVAMGVDMAAILKKLGYGQVDVMGYSMGAGVAFQLAVQHPQQVRRLVLVSGSFAKDGFYPELLDAQAQLSSKLAEGMKDTPMYKSYVAVAPNPGDFPKLLDAIGEMMKKPFDWSADVPKLTMPVMLVYGDSDMYRPEHVVKFYQLLGGGLKDAGWQRENMPRNRLAILPGLTHYDIFLSPLLPLTVLPFLDGKTSSANWAK
;
A
#
# COMPACT_ATOMS: atom_id res chain seq x y z
N MET A 1 6.47 1.14 -10.74
CA MET A 1 6.65 0.80 -9.31
C MET A 1 7.91 -0.02 -9.05
N VAL A 2 8.28 -1.01 -9.87
CA VAL A 2 9.51 -1.81 -9.67
C VAL A 2 10.77 -0.92 -9.58
N ALA A 3 11.01 -0.05 -10.56
CA ALA A 3 12.14 0.89 -10.53
C ALA A 3 12.11 1.83 -9.33
N MET A 4 10.92 2.31 -8.95
CA MET A 4 10.76 3.18 -7.77
C MET A 4 11.14 2.46 -6.46
N GLY A 5 10.90 1.15 -6.36
CA GLY A 5 11.39 0.36 -5.21
C GLY A 5 12.91 0.34 -5.12
N VAL A 6 13.61 0.19 -6.26
CA VAL A 6 15.08 0.28 -6.33
C VAL A 6 15.57 1.68 -5.94
N ASP A 7 14.91 2.73 -6.44
CA ASP A 7 15.27 4.12 -6.10
C ASP A 7 15.14 4.36 -4.59
N MET A 8 14.05 3.88 -3.96
CA MET A 8 13.88 4.00 -2.51
C MET A 8 14.97 3.26 -1.74
N ALA A 9 15.38 2.07 -2.17
CA ALA A 9 16.49 1.33 -1.56
C ALA A 9 17.81 2.11 -1.65
N ALA A 10 18.08 2.74 -2.80
CA ALA A 10 19.27 3.58 -3.00
C ALA A 10 19.25 4.83 -2.09
N ILE A 11 18.08 5.45 -1.92
CA ILE A 11 17.89 6.61 -1.03
C ILE A 11 18.16 6.20 0.42
N LEU A 12 17.59 5.09 0.90
CA LEU A 12 17.82 4.59 2.26
C LEU A 12 19.31 4.34 2.52
N LYS A 13 19.98 3.69 1.56
CA LYS A 13 21.43 3.46 1.64
C LYS A 13 22.23 4.77 1.69
N LYS A 14 21.87 5.76 0.85
CA LYS A 14 22.53 7.07 0.82
C LYS A 14 22.36 7.85 2.12
N LEU A 15 21.20 7.69 2.79
CA LEU A 15 20.90 8.29 4.08
C LEU A 15 21.50 7.52 5.27
N GLY A 16 22.19 6.39 5.04
CA GLY A 16 22.82 5.58 6.09
C GLY A 16 21.85 4.68 6.86
N TYR A 17 20.62 4.49 6.40
CA TYR A 17 19.68 3.58 7.04
C TYR A 17 19.93 2.13 6.59
N GLY A 18 20.23 1.25 7.54
CA GLY A 18 20.38 -0.19 7.27
C GLY A 18 19.04 -0.90 7.15
N GLN A 19 18.13 -0.63 8.07
CA GLN A 19 16.79 -1.23 8.11
C GLN A 19 15.79 -0.24 8.69
N VAL A 20 14.61 -0.14 8.07
CA VAL A 20 13.53 0.79 8.44
C VAL A 20 12.17 0.10 8.46
N ASP A 21 11.20 0.70 9.13
CA ASP A 21 9.80 0.41 8.89
C ASP A 21 9.32 1.19 7.67
N VAL A 22 8.51 0.54 6.85
CA VAL A 22 8.00 1.13 5.61
C VAL A 22 6.48 1.11 5.63
N MET A 23 5.89 2.26 5.35
CA MET A 23 4.46 2.39 5.11
C MET A 23 4.24 3.04 3.74
N GLY A 24 3.40 2.44 2.92
CA GLY A 24 2.99 3.00 1.64
C GLY A 24 1.47 3.02 1.52
N TYR A 25 0.94 4.06 0.88
CA TYR A 25 -0.47 4.23 0.59
C TYR A 25 -0.71 4.24 -0.92
N SER A 26 -1.74 3.54 -1.40
CA SER A 26 -2.16 3.54 -2.81
C SER A 26 -1.00 3.12 -3.75
N MET A 27 -0.62 3.95 -4.70
CA MET A 27 0.58 3.72 -5.53
C MET A 27 1.85 3.57 -4.69
N GLY A 28 1.95 4.32 -3.58
CA GLY A 28 3.05 4.19 -2.63
C GLY A 28 3.09 2.83 -1.93
N ALA A 29 1.93 2.16 -1.75
CA ALA A 29 1.90 0.78 -1.26
C ALA A 29 2.54 -0.19 -2.27
N GLY A 30 2.32 0.02 -3.57
CA GLY A 30 2.99 -0.76 -4.61
C GLY A 30 4.51 -0.53 -4.65
N VAL A 31 4.96 0.72 -4.41
CA VAL A 31 6.40 1.03 -4.30
C VAL A 31 7.00 0.38 -3.06
N ALA A 32 6.32 0.47 -1.90
CA ALA A 32 6.74 -0.16 -0.65
C ALA A 32 6.80 -1.70 -0.76
N PHE A 33 5.82 -2.31 -1.44
CA PHE A 33 5.81 -3.73 -1.76
C PHE A 33 7.05 -4.11 -2.58
N GLN A 34 7.34 -3.36 -3.66
CA GLN A 34 8.48 -3.64 -4.53
C GLN A 34 9.81 -3.41 -3.82
N LEU A 35 9.94 -2.40 -2.97
CA LEU A 35 11.11 -2.26 -2.09
C LEU A 35 11.30 -3.49 -1.21
N ALA A 36 10.24 -3.97 -0.57
CA ALA A 36 10.30 -5.11 0.34
C ALA A 36 10.61 -6.45 -0.37
N VAL A 37 10.13 -6.65 -1.60
CA VAL A 37 10.43 -7.83 -2.42
C VAL A 37 11.89 -7.84 -2.88
N GLN A 38 12.39 -6.69 -3.34
CA GLN A 38 13.72 -6.57 -3.96
C GLN A 38 14.83 -6.39 -2.91
N HIS A 39 14.52 -5.75 -1.78
CA HIS A 39 15.48 -5.44 -0.72
C HIS A 39 14.92 -5.79 0.68
N PRO A 40 14.53 -7.07 0.92
CA PRO A 40 13.85 -7.47 2.16
C PRO A 40 14.66 -7.18 3.42
N GLN A 41 16.00 -7.17 3.32
CA GLN A 41 16.90 -6.86 4.43
C GLN A 41 16.81 -5.40 4.89
N GLN A 42 16.31 -4.48 4.06
CA GLN A 42 16.16 -3.07 4.42
C GLN A 42 14.80 -2.77 5.08
N VAL A 43 13.87 -3.73 5.11
CA VAL A 43 12.52 -3.52 5.64
C VAL A 43 12.31 -4.34 6.91
N ARG A 44 12.12 -3.68 8.04
CA ARG A 44 11.85 -4.32 9.34
C ARG A 44 10.39 -4.75 9.47
N ARG A 45 9.47 -3.85 9.15
CA ARG A 45 8.03 -4.08 9.07
C ARG A 45 7.46 -3.32 7.88
N LEU A 46 6.45 -3.90 7.25
CA LEU A 46 5.80 -3.33 6.07
C LEU A 46 4.32 -3.08 6.35
N VAL A 47 3.86 -1.87 6.09
CA VAL A 47 2.44 -1.50 6.13
C VAL A 47 2.00 -1.08 4.72
N LEU A 48 1.01 -1.76 4.19
CA LEU A 48 0.41 -1.47 2.89
C LEU A 48 -1.01 -0.97 3.11
N VAL A 49 -1.20 0.32 2.91
CA VAL A 49 -2.50 0.98 3.06
C VAL A 49 -3.13 1.11 1.69
N SER A 50 -4.30 0.52 1.50
CA SER A 50 -5.05 0.58 0.24
C SER A 50 -4.16 0.24 -0.96
N GLY A 51 -3.48 -0.91 -0.90
CA GLY A 51 -2.58 -1.42 -1.92
C GLY A 51 -3.10 -2.68 -2.61
N SER A 52 -2.55 -3.03 -3.76
CA SER A 52 -2.90 -4.22 -4.51
C SER A 52 -1.66 -5.02 -4.90
N PHE A 53 -1.79 -6.34 -4.96
CA PHE A 53 -0.76 -7.22 -5.54
C PHE A 53 -1.02 -7.52 -7.02
N ALA A 54 -2.22 -7.22 -7.54
CA ALA A 54 -2.55 -7.45 -8.94
C ALA A 54 -3.61 -6.46 -9.44
N LYS A 55 -3.60 -6.21 -10.74
CA LYS A 55 -4.51 -5.24 -11.38
C LYS A 55 -5.98 -5.66 -11.29
N ASP A 56 -6.27 -6.94 -11.25
CA ASP A 56 -7.63 -7.49 -11.12
C ASP A 56 -8.27 -7.22 -9.75
N GLY A 57 -7.53 -6.70 -8.78
CA GLY A 57 -8.05 -6.29 -7.48
C GLY A 57 -8.96 -5.07 -7.51
N PHE A 58 -8.85 -4.23 -8.52
CA PHE A 58 -9.70 -3.05 -8.68
C PHE A 58 -11.11 -3.41 -9.16
N TYR A 59 -12.06 -2.54 -8.87
CA TYR A 59 -13.37 -2.58 -9.52
C TYR A 59 -13.24 -2.24 -11.02
N PRO A 60 -14.00 -2.90 -11.93
CA PRO A 60 -13.88 -2.66 -13.38
C PRO A 60 -14.05 -1.22 -13.79
N GLU A 61 -15.04 -0.50 -13.21
CA GLU A 61 -15.31 0.91 -13.51
C GLU A 61 -14.13 1.83 -13.17
N LEU A 62 -13.30 1.45 -12.17
CA LEU A 62 -12.09 2.20 -11.84
C LEU A 62 -10.98 1.96 -12.86
N LEU A 63 -10.87 0.73 -13.37
CA LEU A 63 -9.90 0.42 -14.42
C LEU A 63 -10.20 1.24 -15.69
N ASP A 64 -11.47 1.39 -16.05
CA ASP A 64 -11.90 2.21 -17.18
C ASP A 64 -11.58 3.69 -16.96
N ALA A 65 -11.85 4.22 -15.76
CA ALA A 65 -11.53 5.59 -15.41
C ALA A 65 -10.01 5.85 -15.42
N GLN A 66 -9.21 4.94 -14.87
CA GLN A 66 -7.75 5.03 -14.86
C GLN A 66 -7.16 4.98 -16.28
N ALA A 67 -7.76 4.23 -17.20
CA ALA A 67 -7.32 4.15 -18.59
C ALA A 67 -7.48 5.49 -19.34
N GLN A 68 -8.34 6.39 -18.85
CA GLN A 68 -8.56 7.73 -19.43
C GLN A 68 -7.58 8.78 -18.91
N LEU A 69 -6.78 8.46 -17.87
CA LEU A 69 -5.85 9.42 -17.28
C LEU A 69 -4.77 9.82 -18.30
N SER A 70 -4.69 11.11 -18.57
CA SER A 70 -3.74 11.69 -19.52
C SER A 70 -3.59 13.19 -19.31
N SER A 71 -2.61 13.80 -19.99
CA SER A 71 -2.36 15.25 -20.02
C SER A 71 -3.60 16.09 -20.36
N LYS A 72 -4.55 15.52 -21.11
CA LYS A 72 -5.82 16.20 -21.46
C LYS A 72 -6.66 16.60 -20.23
N LEU A 73 -6.49 15.91 -19.11
CA LEU A 73 -7.21 16.20 -17.86
C LEU A 73 -6.52 17.29 -17.02
N ALA A 74 -5.30 17.69 -17.37
CA ALA A 74 -4.47 18.55 -16.53
C ALA A 74 -5.13 19.88 -16.19
N GLU A 75 -5.80 20.51 -17.14
CA GLU A 75 -6.49 21.80 -16.95
C GLU A 75 -7.63 21.68 -15.93
N GLY A 76 -8.47 20.66 -16.06
CA GLY A 76 -9.58 20.41 -15.15
C GLY A 76 -9.14 19.95 -13.74
N MET A 77 -7.88 19.60 -13.57
CA MET A 77 -7.35 19.15 -12.27
C MET A 77 -6.70 20.25 -11.43
N LYS A 78 -6.57 21.48 -11.93
CA LYS A 78 -5.84 22.58 -11.26
C LYS A 78 -6.34 22.90 -9.84
N ASP A 79 -7.64 22.71 -9.60
CA ASP A 79 -8.23 22.95 -8.27
C ASP A 79 -8.15 21.74 -7.33
N THR A 80 -7.69 20.59 -7.82
CA THR A 80 -7.62 19.37 -7.02
C THR A 80 -6.45 19.39 -6.03
N PRO A 81 -6.58 18.68 -4.88
CA PRO A 81 -5.46 18.49 -3.95
C PRO A 81 -4.23 17.86 -4.61
N MET A 82 -4.43 16.97 -5.60
CA MET A 82 -3.35 16.31 -6.33
C MET A 82 -2.47 17.33 -7.06
N TYR A 83 -3.08 18.24 -7.83
CA TYR A 83 -2.35 19.28 -8.54
C TYR A 83 -1.65 20.22 -7.56
N LYS A 84 -2.36 20.70 -6.52
CA LYS A 84 -1.82 21.62 -5.51
C LYS A 84 -0.61 21.02 -4.78
N SER A 85 -0.68 19.75 -4.41
CA SER A 85 0.42 19.04 -3.78
C SER A 85 1.61 18.88 -4.72
N TYR A 86 1.37 18.58 -6.00
CA TYR A 86 2.43 18.46 -7.00
C TYR A 86 3.17 19.78 -7.19
N VAL A 87 2.46 20.88 -7.46
CA VAL A 87 3.09 22.18 -7.74
C VAL A 87 3.83 22.76 -6.54
N ALA A 88 3.45 22.37 -5.32
CA ALA A 88 4.11 22.81 -4.10
C ALA A 88 5.54 22.26 -3.94
N VAL A 89 5.87 21.12 -4.57
CA VAL A 89 7.15 20.43 -4.39
C VAL A 89 7.89 20.16 -5.69
N ALA A 90 7.23 20.26 -6.85
CA ALA A 90 7.83 19.93 -8.13
C ALA A 90 8.89 20.97 -8.54
N PRO A 91 10.08 20.53 -8.99
CA PRO A 91 11.09 21.43 -9.53
C PRO A 91 10.58 22.23 -10.73
N ASN A 92 9.69 21.63 -11.52
CA ASN A 92 9.03 22.25 -12.65
C ASN A 92 7.51 22.00 -12.60
N PRO A 93 6.73 22.90 -12.02
CA PRO A 93 5.25 22.74 -11.93
C PRO A 93 4.55 22.55 -13.28
N GLY A 94 5.13 23.09 -14.37
CA GLY A 94 4.61 22.93 -15.74
C GLY A 94 4.65 21.50 -16.28
N ASP A 95 5.34 20.58 -15.62
CA ASP A 95 5.43 19.17 -16.03
C ASP A 95 4.28 18.30 -15.50
N PHE A 96 3.28 18.87 -14.80
CA PHE A 96 2.10 18.12 -14.34
C PHE A 96 1.40 17.34 -15.46
N PRO A 97 1.18 17.89 -16.69
CA PRO A 97 0.63 17.10 -17.79
C PRO A 97 1.47 15.87 -18.15
N LYS A 98 2.80 15.98 -18.13
CA LYS A 98 3.71 14.84 -18.40
C LYS A 98 3.61 13.77 -17.31
N LEU A 99 3.42 14.18 -16.03
CA LEU A 99 3.17 13.25 -14.94
C LEU A 99 1.88 12.46 -15.16
N LEU A 100 0.81 13.13 -15.59
CA LEU A 100 -0.47 12.47 -15.87
C LEU A 100 -0.34 11.44 -17.00
N ASP A 101 0.37 11.77 -18.08
CA ASP A 101 0.64 10.82 -19.16
C ASP A 101 1.45 9.62 -18.67
N ALA A 102 2.51 9.86 -17.89
CA ALA A 102 3.35 8.79 -17.33
C ALA A 102 2.57 7.85 -16.38
N ILE A 103 1.70 8.42 -15.53
CA ILE A 103 0.83 7.63 -14.63
C ILE A 103 -0.20 6.87 -15.46
N GLY A 104 -0.84 7.51 -16.44
CA GLY A 104 -1.83 6.87 -17.32
C GLY A 104 -1.23 5.68 -18.06
N GLU A 105 -0.05 5.83 -18.65
CA GLU A 105 0.65 4.72 -19.32
C GLU A 105 1.05 3.61 -18.35
N MET A 106 1.44 3.94 -17.12
CA MET A 106 1.71 2.94 -16.10
C MET A 106 0.44 2.17 -15.71
N MET A 107 -0.68 2.87 -15.55
CA MET A 107 -1.96 2.27 -15.16
C MET A 107 -2.58 1.38 -16.24
N LYS A 108 -2.25 1.57 -17.51
CA LYS A 108 -2.68 0.69 -18.61
C LYS A 108 -1.98 -0.68 -18.57
N LYS A 109 -0.78 -0.76 -18.00
CA LYS A 109 0.00 -1.99 -17.97
C LYS A 109 -0.61 -3.02 -17.01
N PRO A 110 -0.73 -4.29 -17.41
CA PRO A 110 -1.09 -5.34 -16.48
C PRO A 110 0.03 -5.56 -15.47
N PHE A 111 -0.33 -5.96 -14.27
CA PHE A 111 0.60 -6.47 -13.28
C PHE A 111 -0.08 -7.53 -12.41
N ASP A 112 0.70 -8.51 -12.02
CA ASP A 112 0.35 -9.55 -11.03
C ASP A 112 1.64 -9.93 -10.28
N TRP A 113 1.65 -9.63 -8.98
CA TRP A 113 2.76 -9.94 -8.07
C TRP A 113 2.37 -11.03 -7.07
N SER A 114 1.34 -11.81 -7.36
CA SER A 114 0.86 -12.88 -6.46
C SER A 114 1.98 -13.86 -6.09
N ALA A 115 2.87 -14.18 -7.03
CA ALA A 115 4.03 -15.04 -6.81
C ALA A 115 5.13 -14.39 -5.94
N ASP A 116 5.11 -13.06 -5.76
CA ASP A 116 6.07 -12.33 -4.94
C ASP A 116 5.57 -12.15 -3.50
N VAL A 117 4.26 -12.18 -3.27
CA VAL A 117 3.67 -12.01 -1.93
C VAL A 117 4.25 -12.99 -0.90
N PRO A 118 4.37 -14.31 -1.17
CA PRO A 118 4.95 -15.25 -0.21
C PRO A 118 6.44 -15.04 0.07
N LYS A 119 7.15 -14.26 -0.78
CA LYS A 119 8.58 -13.96 -0.59
C LYS A 119 8.83 -12.88 0.47
N LEU A 120 7.81 -12.19 0.94
CA LEU A 120 7.93 -11.17 1.98
C LEU A 120 8.30 -11.82 3.31
N THR A 121 9.54 -11.60 3.77
CA THR A 121 10.10 -12.23 4.97
C THR A 121 9.84 -11.45 6.25
N MET A 122 9.52 -10.15 6.15
CA MET A 122 9.18 -9.29 7.28
C MET A 122 7.70 -9.41 7.66
N PRO A 123 7.29 -8.99 8.88
CA PRO A 123 5.88 -8.82 9.21
C PRO A 123 5.22 -7.78 8.30
N VAL A 124 4.05 -8.12 7.77
CA VAL A 124 3.25 -7.24 6.88
C VAL A 124 1.90 -6.94 7.52
N MET A 125 1.48 -5.69 7.45
CA MET A 125 0.12 -5.27 7.79
C MET A 125 -0.56 -4.70 6.56
N LEU A 126 -1.73 -5.23 6.23
CA LEU A 126 -2.65 -4.70 5.23
C LEU A 126 -3.69 -3.84 5.93
N VAL A 127 -3.96 -2.64 5.42
CA VAL A 127 -4.99 -1.74 5.96
C VAL A 127 -5.83 -1.20 4.81
N TYR A 128 -7.16 -1.32 4.93
CA TYR A 128 -8.12 -0.84 3.93
C TYR A 128 -9.28 -0.13 4.60
N GLY A 129 -9.98 0.74 3.86
CA GLY A 129 -11.34 1.14 4.20
C GLY A 129 -12.34 0.04 3.84
N ASP A 130 -13.49 -0.02 4.51
CA ASP A 130 -14.56 -0.97 4.15
C ASP A 130 -15.24 -0.60 2.82
N SER A 131 -15.03 0.64 2.35
CA SER A 131 -15.50 1.16 1.07
C SER A 131 -14.33 1.59 0.17
N ASP A 132 -13.26 0.79 0.15
CA ASP A 132 -12.05 1.05 -0.65
C ASP A 132 -12.29 0.80 -2.15
N MET A 133 -11.34 1.22 -2.99
CA MET A 133 -11.36 0.96 -4.43
C MET A 133 -10.98 -0.48 -4.81
N TYR A 134 -10.63 -1.31 -3.86
CA TYR A 134 -10.29 -2.71 -4.07
C TYR A 134 -11.42 -3.62 -3.64
N ARG A 135 -11.67 -4.66 -4.43
CA ARG A 135 -12.68 -5.66 -4.12
C ARG A 135 -12.34 -6.43 -2.85
N PRO A 136 -13.30 -6.66 -1.94
CA PRO A 136 -13.04 -7.35 -0.66
C PRO A 136 -12.39 -8.72 -0.82
N GLU A 137 -12.79 -9.49 -1.84
CA GLU A 137 -12.18 -10.80 -2.13
C GLU A 137 -10.69 -10.70 -2.48
N HIS A 138 -10.26 -9.62 -3.15
CA HIS A 138 -8.86 -9.37 -3.42
C HIS A 138 -8.07 -9.04 -2.14
N VAL A 139 -8.66 -8.25 -1.25
CA VAL A 139 -8.06 -7.91 0.06
C VAL A 139 -7.86 -9.17 0.90
N VAL A 140 -8.89 -10.03 0.97
CA VAL A 140 -8.81 -11.31 1.68
C VAL A 140 -7.77 -12.23 1.03
N LYS A 141 -7.76 -12.32 -0.30
CA LYS A 141 -6.78 -13.11 -1.04
C LYS A 141 -5.35 -12.64 -0.76
N PHE A 142 -5.12 -11.33 -0.71
CA PHE A 142 -3.80 -10.78 -0.37
C PHE A 142 -3.35 -11.25 1.02
N TYR A 143 -4.24 -11.16 2.00
CA TYR A 143 -3.95 -11.61 3.36
C TYR A 143 -3.67 -13.12 3.43
N GLN A 144 -4.41 -13.93 2.67
CA GLN A 144 -4.18 -15.38 2.58
C GLN A 144 -2.83 -15.73 1.93
N LEU A 145 -2.42 -15.01 0.88
CA LEU A 145 -1.10 -15.18 0.26
C LEU A 145 0.05 -14.85 1.23
N LEU A 146 -0.19 -13.94 2.19
CA LEU A 146 0.73 -13.64 3.30
C LEU A 146 0.71 -14.72 4.41
N GLY A 147 -0.11 -15.77 4.28
CA GLY A 147 -0.28 -16.82 5.28
C GLY A 147 -1.24 -16.48 6.41
N GLY A 148 -2.05 -15.41 6.27
CA GLY A 148 -3.06 -15.02 7.23
C GLY A 148 -4.42 -15.65 6.97
N GLY A 149 -5.25 -15.80 8.01
CA GLY A 149 -6.64 -16.26 7.90
C GLY A 149 -6.81 -17.69 7.38
N LEU A 150 -5.78 -18.54 7.45
CA LEU A 150 -5.82 -19.90 6.91
C LEU A 150 -6.32 -20.94 7.93
N LYS A 151 -6.32 -20.60 9.22
CA LYS A 151 -6.85 -21.45 10.31
C LYS A 151 -7.18 -20.58 11.52
N ASP A 152 -7.92 -21.18 12.48
CA ASP A 152 -8.21 -20.55 13.76
C ASP A 152 -6.93 -20.22 14.53
N ALA A 153 -6.93 -19.07 15.19
CA ALA A 153 -5.78 -18.60 15.96
C ALA A 153 -5.53 -19.45 17.23
N GLY A 154 -6.55 -20.15 17.70
CA GLY A 154 -6.53 -20.90 18.95
C GLY A 154 -6.75 -20.03 20.20
N TRP A 155 -7.20 -20.67 21.28
CA TRP A 155 -7.54 -20.00 22.53
C TRP A 155 -6.36 -19.27 23.18
N GLN A 156 -5.16 -19.82 23.05
CA GLN A 156 -3.91 -19.22 23.54
C GLN A 156 -3.16 -18.45 22.44
N ARG A 157 -3.82 -18.22 21.29
CA ARG A 157 -3.26 -17.53 20.13
C ARG A 157 -2.05 -18.25 19.51
N GLU A 158 -1.92 -19.55 19.71
CA GLU A 158 -0.80 -20.39 19.29
C GLU A 158 -0.62 -20.45 17.76
N ASN A 159 -1.70 -20.17 17.01
CA ASN A 159 -1.69 -20.12 15.56
C ASN A 159 -1.81 -18.69 14.99
N MET A 160 -1.60 -17.65 15.82
CA MET A 160 -1.67 -16.27 15.34
C MET A 160 -0.65 -16.03 14.23
N PRO A 161 -1.07 -15.63 13.03
CA PRO A 161 -0.14 -15.26 11.97
C PRO A 161 0.65 -14.03 12.39
N ARG A 162 1.87 -13.88 11.88
CA ARG A 162 2.67 -12.66 12.09
C ARG A 162 2.14 -11.46 11.30
N ASN A 163 1.46 -11.74 10.19
CA ASN A 163 0.88 -10.72 9.33
C ASN A 163 -0.49 -10.29 9.85
N ARG A 164 -0.92 -9.08 9.53
CA ARG A 164 -2.16 -8.48 10.02
C ARG A 164 -3.01 -7.94 8.88
N LEU A 165 -4.31 -7.96 9.09
CA LEU A 165 -5.30 -7.31 8.25
C LEU A 165 -6.16 -6.40 9.13
N ALA A 166 -6.34 -5.16 8.72
CA ALA A 166 -7.31 -4.23 9.27
C ALA A 166 -8.22 -3.72 8.15
N ILE A 167 -9.53 -3.74 8.41
CA ILE A 167 -10.53 -3.08 7.58
C ILE A 167 -11.17 -2.02 8.48
N LEU A 168 -10.98 -0.75 8.15
CA LEU A 168 -11.42 0.38 8.94
C LEU A 168 -12.82 0.82 8.49
N PRO A 169 -13.80 0.85 9.41
CA PRO A 169 -15.18 1.11 9.05
C PRO A 169 -15.41 2.57 8.64
N GLY A 170 -16.30 2.75 7.65
CA GLY A 170 -16.74 4.06 7.18
C GLY A 170 -15.68 4.85 6.43
N LEU A 171 -14.62 4.20 5.95
CA LEU A 171 -13.54 4.84 5.21
C LEU A 171 -13.47 4.32 3.77
N THR A 172 -13.09 5.23 2.90
CA THR A 172 -12.85 4.99 1.48
C THR A 172 -11.35 5.03 1.17
N HIS A 173 -10.99 4.71 -0.08
CA HIS A 173 -9.64 4.94 -0.57
C HIS A 173 -9.19 6.40 -0.41
N TYR A 174 -10.12 7.35 -0.55
CA TYR A 174 -9.81 8.77 -0.71
C TYR A 174 -9.67 9.55 0.61
N ASP A 175 -10.03 8.95 1.74
CA ASP A 175 -10.01 9.59 3.06
C ASP A 175 -9.30 8.77 4.16
N ILE A 176 -9.01 7.50 3.92
CA ILE A 176 -8.33 6.64 4.89
C ILE A 176 -7.02 7.23 5.43
N PHE A 177 -6.25 7.92 4.56
CA PHE A 177 -4.97 8.51 4.95
C PHE A 177 -5.11 9.76 5.83
N LEU A 178 -6.30 10.36 5.91
CA LEU A 178 -6.64 11.47 6.79
C LEU A 178 -7.25 11.01 8.12
N SER A 179 -7.65 9.75 8.21
CA SER A 179 -8.36 9.23 9.38
C SER A 179 -7.42 9.03 10.57
N PRO A 180 -7.81 9.48 11.78
CA PRO A 180 -7.07 9.17 13.00
C PRO A 180 -7.04 7.67 13.33
N LEU A 181 -7.94 6.86 12.77
CA LEU A 181 -7.94 5.42 12.96
C LEU A 181 -6.70 4.77 12.33
N LEU A 182 -6.16 5.34 11.24
CA LEU A 182 -5.00 4.79 10.57
C LEU A 182 -3.77 4.72 11.50
N PRO A 183 -3.26 5.82 12.06
CA PRO A 183 -2.12 5.75 12.98
C PRO A 183 -2.42 4.96 14.25
N LEU A 184 -3.62 5.02 14.81
CA LEU A 184 -4.00 4.22 15.96
C LEU A 184 -3.92 2.71 15.68
N THR A 185 -4.20 2.29 14.45
CA THR A 185 -4.12 0.90 14.01
C THR A 185 -2.69 0.47 13.69
N VAL A 186 -1.93 1.33 13.04
CA VAL A 186 -0.61 1.00 12.48
C VAL A 186 0.52 1.09 13.51
N LEU A 187 0.52 2.11 14.37
CA LEU A 187 1.63 2.36 15.31
C LEU A 187 1.89 1.17 16.25
N PRO A 188 0.88 0.51 16.87
CA PRO A 188 1.13 -0.66 17.70
C PRO A 188 1.80 -1.82 16.93
N PHE A 189 1.47 -2.00 15.65
CA PHE A 189 2.11 -3.00 14.81
C PHE A 189 3.58 -2.64 14.53
N LEU A 190 3.88 -1.39 14.19
CA LEU A 190 5.25 -0.91 13.95
C LEU A 190 6.11 -0.99 15.23
N ASP A 191 5.51 -0.73 16.39
CA ASP A 191 6.17 -0.89 17.70
C ASP A 191 6.40 -2.36 18.11
N GLY A 192 5.83 -3.31 17.35
CA GLY A 192 5.88 -4.74 17.71
C GLY A 192 4.96 -5.09 18.88
N LYS A 193 4.04 -4.20 19.26
CA LYS A 193 3.06 -4.45 20.31
C LYS A 193 1.95 -5.35 19.73
N THR A 194 1.89 -6.57 20.19
CA THR A 194 0.71 -7.42 19.96
C THR A 194 -0.29 -7.16 21.08
N SER A 195 -1.59 -7.16 20.76
CA SER A 195 -2.61 -7.13 21.82
C SER A 195 -2.32 -8.26 22.80
N SER A 196 -2.03 -7.88 24.05
CA SER A 196 -1.72 -8.82 25.12
C SER A 196 -2.96 -9.36 25.84
N ALA A 197 -4.15 -8.95 25.42
CA ALA A 197 -5.40 -9.43 25.98
C ALA A 197 -5.57 -10.92 25.67
N ASN A 198 -4.97 -11.74 26.51
CA ASN A 198 -5.20 -13.17 26.54
C ASN A 198 -6.07 -13.44 27.76
N TRP A 199 -7.37 -13.71 27.54
CA TRP A 199 -8.33 -13.97 28.60
C TRP A 199 -8.05 -15.31 29.33
N ALA A 200 -7.19 -16.14 28.77
CA ALA A 200 -6.73 -17.41 29.36
C ALA A 200 -5.54 -17.27 30.31
N LYS A 201 -5.11 -16.03 30.62
CA LYS A 201 -4.08 -15.74 31.63
C LYS A 201 -4.71 -15.18 32.88
#